data_6c3cbb79a6faea69e301c66049b78a78
#
_entry.id   6c3cbb79a6faea69e301c66049b78a78
#
_cell.length_a   1.000
_cell.length_b   1.000
_cell.length_c   1.000
_cell.angle_alpha   90.00
_cell.angle_beta   90.00
_cell.angle_gamma   90.00
#
_symmetry.space_group_name_H-M   'P 1'
#
loop_
_entity.id
_entity.type
_entity.pdbx_description
1 polymer ?
#
loop_
_entity_poly.entity_id
_entity_poly.type
_entity_poly.pdbx_seq_one_letter_code
_entity_poly.pdbx_strand_id
1 'polypeptide(L)'
;MSSAIALWPDKPLNSEKMVPSLTPYLLPGDEPRPAVLVIPGGGYAGVCESTEGRPVAEAFNRLGVHAFVLIYRTAPDHFPAPLLDGLRAMKIIRGRAAEWHVIPDEITACGFSAGGHLAGSLGLFPEEADASCGDEFDDVDPRPDSLFLSYPVASFEPWSHQVSAENYCGTVTEKEIERFSLDRRVTEKTPPMFLWHTVRDQMVSYRNSTVLAEAMAKAGRPCEFHLFPYGDHGMLKGLDTADVSSWMTLAMGFLETCRRSRKPDFLECYTHAHQVAADKKLRAAQEA
;
A
#
# COMPACT_ATOMS: atom_id res chain seq x y z
N MET A 1 5.00 0.50 -24.78
CA MET A 1 5.43 0.57 -23.37
C MET A 1 5.90 1.99 -23.15
N SER A 2 5.37 2.69 -22.15
CA SER A 2 5.86 4.02 -21.79
C SER A 2 7.26 3.91 -21.20
N SER A 3 8.09 4.91 -21.46
CA SER A 3 9.44 4.98 -20.90
C SER A 3 9.37 5.25 -19.39
N ALA A 4 10.32 4.72 -18.63
CA ALA A 4 10.48 5.06 -17.22
C ALA A 4 10.78 6.56 -17.04
N ILE A 5 10.20 7.17 -16.05
CA ILE A 5 10.36 8.58 -15.68
C ILE A 5 11.33 8.63 -14.50
N ALA A 6 12.39 9.44 -14.60
CA ALA A 6 13.29 9.69 -13.49
C ALA A 6 12.54 10.46 -12.38
N LEU A 7 12.65 10.00 -11.13
CA LEU A 7 12.01 10.69 -9.99
C LEU A 7 12.71 12.02 -9.66
N TRP A 8 13.99 12.12 -9.92
CA TRP A 8 14.86 13.24 -9.55
C TRP A 8 15.69 13.69 -10.75
N PRO A 9 15.09 14.33 -11.77
CA PRO A 9 15.77 14.60 -13.04
C PRO A 9 16.99 15.52 -12.90
N ASP A 10 16.96 16.46 -11.95
CA ASP A 10 17.97 17.51 -11.80
C ASP A 10 18.83 17.36 -10.53
N LYS A 11 18.62 16.31 -9.75
CA LYS A 11 19.43 16.06 -8.55
C LYS A 11 20.45 14.95 -8.82
N PRO A 12 21.76 15.22 -8.66
CA PRO A 12 22.74 14.15 -8.64
C PRO A 12 22.43 13.26 -7.41
N LEU A 13 21.92 12.08 -7.68
CA LEU A 13 21.77 11.04 -6.66
C LEU A 13 23.11 10.39 -6.47
N ASN A 14 23.67 10.45 -5.26
CA ASN A 14 24.88 9.71 -4.90
C ASN A 14 24.60 8.20 -4.73
N SER A 15 23.61 7.67 -5.46
CA SER A 15 23.31 6.25 -5.46
C SER A 15 24.07 5.57 -6.59
N GLU A 16 25.01 4.72 -6.24
CA GLU A 16 25.80 3.94 -7.19
C GLU A 16 25.04 2.70 -7.70
N LYS A 17 24.00 2.28 -6.99
CA LYS A 17 23.34 0.98 -7.20
C LYS A 17 22.05 1.06 -8.01
N MET A 18 21.24 2.09 -7.81
CA MET A 18 19.91 2.13 -8.38
C MET A 18 19.44 3.55 -8.68
N VAL A 19 18.98 3.77 -9.90
CA VAL A 19 18.34 5.03 -10.31
C VAL A 19 16.84 4.90 -10.05
N PRO A 20 16.27 5.65 -9.09
CA PRO A 20 14.85 5.57 -8.79
C PRO A 20 14.01 6.12 -9.95
N SER A 21 12.98 5.37 -10.31
CA SER A 21 12.15 5.67 -11.47
C SER A 21 10.70 5.21 -11.30
N LEU A 22 9.82 5.84 -12.06
CA LEU A 22 8.40 5.54 -12.15
C LEU A 22 8.05 5.11 -13.57
N THR A 23 7.52 3.91 -13.74
CA THR A 23 7.09 3.41 -15.06
C THR A 23 5.56 3.40 -15.14
N PRO A 24 4.95 4.26 -15.99
CA PRO A 24 3.51 4.28 -16.17
C PRO A 24 3.02 3.08 -17.02
N TYR A 25 1.89 2.51 -16.61
CA TYR A 25 1.08 1.52 -17.33
C TYR A 25 -0.32 2.08 -17.47
N LEU A 26 -0.49 2.98 -18.44
CA LEU A 26 -1.76 3.68 -18.66
C LEU A 26 -2.67 2.88 -19.60
N LEU A 27 -3.94 2.87 -19.28
CA LEU A 27 -4.99 2.36 -20.16
C LEU A 27 -5.32 3.39 -21.25
N PRO A 28 -5.70 2.94 -22.44
CA PRO A 28 -6.12 3.86 -23.52
C PRO A 28 -7.45 4.55 -23.19
N GLY A 29 -7.67 5.72 -23.82
CA GLY A 29 -8.87 6.54 -23.68
C GLY A 29 -8.71 7.65 -22.65
N ASP A 30 -9.66 8.61 -22.68
CA ASP A 30 -9.60 9.85 -21.91
C ASP A 30 -10.49 9.80 -20.65
N GLU A 31 -11.10 8.65 -20.35
CA GLU A 31 -11.94 8.47 -19.18
C GLU A 31 -11.10 8.46 -17.90
N PRO A 32 -11.41 9.30 -16.90
CA PRO A 32 -10.72 9.28 -15.62
C PRO A 32 -10.85 7.94 -14.91
N ARG A 33 -9.73 7.42 -14.42
CA ARG A 33 -9.64 6.11 -13.75
C ARG A 33 -8.90 6.20 -12.43
N PRO A 34 -9.19 5.33 -11.47
CA PRO A 34 -8.33 5.16 -10.30
C PRO A 34 -6.94 4.72 -10.73
N ALA A 35 -5.95 4.97 -9.87
CA ALA A 35 -4.58 4.58 -10.10
C ALA A 35 -4.00 3.76 -8.94
N VAL A 36 -3.00 2.94 -9.26
CA VAL A 36 -2.24 2.19 -8.26
C VAL A 36 -0.74 2.41 -8.47
N LEU A 37 -0.04 2.80 -7.41
CA LEU A 37 1.41 2.77 -7.33
C LEU A 37 1.84 1.41 -6.81
N VAL A 38 2.42 0.59 -7.69
CA VAL A 38 2.93 -0.75 -7.37
C VAL A 38 4.35 -0.63 -6.85
N ILE A 39 4.59 -1.10 -5.64
CA ILE A 39 5.87 -1.04 -4.92
C ILE A 39 6.36 -2.46 -4.66
N PRO A 40 7.23 -3.01 -5.53
CA PRO A 40 7.74 -4.37 -5.37
C PRO A 40 8.57 -4.53 -4.09
N GLY A 41 8.64 -5.76 -3.56
CA GLY A 41 9.49 -6.13 -2.46
C GLY A 41 10.95 -6.29 -2.85
N GLY A 42 11.69 -7.03 -2.01
CA GLY A 42 13.13 -7.31 -2.20
C GLY A 42 13.96 -7.04 -0.96
N GLY A 43 13.33 -7.00 0.23
CA GLY A 43 14.02 -6.86 1.52
C GLY A 43 14.79 -5.55 1.70
N TYR A 44 14.50 -4.51 0.94
CA TYR A 44 15.32 -3.31 0.80
C TYR A 44 16.78 -3.59 0.38
N ALA A 45 17.09 -4.80 -0.07
CA ALA A 45 18.37 -5.15 -0.67
C ALA A 45 18.36 -5.00 -2.21
N GLY A 46 17.16 -4.92 -2.79
CA GLY A 46 16.89 -4.74 -4.21
C GLY A 46 15.39 -4.58 -4.43
N VAL A 47 14.96 -4.56 -5.71
CA VAL A 47 13.55 -4.42 -6.10
C VAL A 47 13.17 -5.58 -7.02
N CYS A 48 12.16 -6.37 -6.64
CA CYS A 48 11.65 -7.53 -7.37
C CYS A 48 10.71 -7.13 -8.52
N GLU A 49 11.14 -6.22 -9.41
CA GLU A 49 10.31 -5.66 -10.48
C GLU A 49 9.75 -6.73 -11.42
N SER A 50 10.57 -7.72 -11.79
CA SER A 50 10.18 -8.76 -12.77
C SER A 50 9.03 -9.64 -12.31
N THR A 51 8.85 -9.77 -11.00
CA THR A 51 7.78 -10.57 -10.38
C THR A 51 6.66 -9.73 -9.78
N GLU A 52 7.00 -8.63 -9.12
CA GLU A 52 6.07 -7.81 -8.31
C GLU A 52 5.81 -6.41 -8.91
N GLY A 53 6.45 -6.08 -10.00
CA GLY A 53 6.25 -4.83 -10.71
C GLY A 53 5.32 -4.98 -11.89
N ARG A 54 5.90 -5.19 -13.07
CA ARG A 54 5.17 -5.27 -14.34
C ARG A 54 3.98 -6.24 -14.34
N PRO A 55 4.10 -7.51 -13.88
CA PRO A 55 2.98 -8.45 -13.93
C PRO A 55 1.78 -7.98 -13.10
N VAL A 56 2.04 -7.30 -11.98
CA VAL A 56 0.99 -6.73 -11.11
C VAL A 56 0.35 -5.52 -11.76
N ALA A 57 1.14 -4.61 -12.34
CA ALA A 57 0.63 -3.45 -13.06
C ALA A 57 -0.29 -3.87 -14.22
N GLU A 58 0.13 -4.86 -15.02
CA GLU A 58 -0.69 -5.43 -16.09
C GLU A 58 -1.97 -6.11 -15.57
N ALA A 59 -1.93 -6.70 -14.37
CA ALA A 59 -3.12 -7.27 -13.73
C ALA A 59 -4.10 -6.19 -13.29
N PHE A 60 -3.65 -5.08 -12.71
CA PHE A 60 -4.50 -3.92 -12.40
C PHE A 60 -5.09 -3.27 -13.66
N ASN A 61 -4.31 -3.19 -14.75
CA ASN A 61 -4.85 -2.72 -16.02
C ASN A 61 -6.03 -3.57 -16.50
N ARG A 62 -5.99 -4.90 -16.36
CA ARG A 62 -7.13 -5.78 -16.69
C ARG A 62 -8.38 -5.52 -15.83
N LEU A 63 -8.21 -4.92 -14.66
CA LEU A 63 -9.29 -4.50 -13.76
C LEU A 63 -9.74 -3.05 -13.99
N GLY A 64 -9.23 -2.37 -15.03
CA GLY A 64 -9.63 -1.01 -15.39
C GLY A 64 -8.94 0.10 -14.60
N VAL A 65 -7.83 -0.19 -13.95
CA VAL A 65 -7.06 0.73 -13.10
C VAL A 65 -5.77 1.11 -13.80
N HIS A 66 -5.42 2.40 -13.83
CA HIS A 66 -4.07 2.83 -14.21
C HIS A 66 -3.05 2.32 -13.21
N ALA A 67 -1.89 1.91 -13.68
CA ALA A 67 -0.84 1.42 -12.78
C ALA A 67 0.48 2.11 -13.05
N PHE A 68 1.28 2.22 -12.00
CA PHE A 68 2.62 2.78 -12.03
C PHE A 68 3.53 1.86 -11.23
N VAL A 69 4.71 1.53 -11.75
CA VAL A 69 5.68 0.69 -11.05
C VAL A 69 6.82 1.57 -10.55
N LEU A 70 7.10 1.48 -9.26
CA LEU A 70 8.18 2.20 -8.61
C LEU A 70 9.45 1.34 -8.54
N ILE A 71 10.54 1.89 -9.02
CA ILE A 71 11.89 1.49 -8.66
C ILE A 71 12.40 2.50 -7.66
N TYR A 72 12.76 2.06 -6.45
CA TYR A 72 13.19 2.91 -5.35
C TYR A 72 14.57 2.51 -4.86
N ARG A 73 15.29 3.44 -4.25
CA ARG A 73 16.63 3.19 -3.67
C ARG A 73 16.56 2.19 -2.53
N THR A 74 17.55 1.32 -2.50
CA THR A 74 17.68 0.25 -1.50
C THR A 74 19.11 0.24 -0.96
N ALA A 75 19.36 -0.51 0.11
CA ALA A 75 20.70 -0.58 0.71
C ALA A 75 21.81 -0.68 -0.35
N PRO A 76 22.88 0.12 -0.19
CA PRO A 76 23.28 0.87 1.02
C PRO A 76 22.59 2.22 1.23
N ASP A 77 21.64 2.59 0.38
CA ASP A 77 20.81 3.78 0.58
C ASP A 77 19.71 3.46 1.60
N HIS A 78 19.93 3.83 2.85
CA HIS A 78 18.99 3.65 3.94
C HIS A 78 17.96 4.79 4.01
N PHE A 79 17.07 4.76 4.99
CA PHE A 79 16.19 5.87 5.32
C PHE A 79 17.01 7.19 5.36
N PRO A 80 16.51 8.28 4.77
CA PRO A 80 15.16 8.44 4.21
C PRO A 80 15.01 8.09 2.72
N ALA A 81 16.03 7.56 2.03
CA ALA A 81 16.06 7.43 0.58
C ALA A 81 14.87 6.63 -0.01
N PRO A 82 14.51 5.43 0.48
CA PRO A 82 13.35 4.70 -0.04
C PRO A 82 12.03 5.49 0.15
N LEU A 83 11.86 6.12 1.31
CA LEU A 83 10.65 6.90 1.61
C LEU A 83 10.53 8.12 0.70
N LEU A 84 11.63 8.85 0.49
CA LEU A 84 11.68 9.98 -0.42
C LEU A 84 11.25 9.60 -1.84
N ASP A 85 11.74 8.45 -2.35
CA ASP A 85 11.41 7.98 -3.70
C ASP A 85 9.92 7.62 -3.81
N GLY A 86 9.35 6.97 -2.80
CA GLY A 86 7.93 6.66 -2.75
C GLY A 86 7.03 7.90 -2.68
N LEU A 87 7.37 8.86 -1.80
CA LEU A 87 6.64 10.13 -1.68
C LEU A 87 6.72 10.94 -2.99
N ARG A 88 7.90 10.96 -3.60
CA ARG A 88 8.10 11.65 -4.88
C ARG A 88 7.27 11.04 -6.00
N ALA A 89 7.21 9.72 -6.08
CA ALA A 89 6.36 9.01 -7.05
C ALA A 89 4.88 9.39 -6.88
N MET A 90 4.37 9.42 -5.64
CA MET A 90 3.00 9.86 -5.34
C MET A 90 2.73 11.30 -5.77
N LYS A 91 3.66 12.23 -5.49
CA LYS A 91 3.56 13.63 -5.92
C LYS A 91 3.47 13.75 -7.44
N ILE A 92 4.30 13.02 -8.18
CA ILE A 92 4.29 13.00 -9.65
C ILE A 92 2.97 12.43 -10.19
N ILE A 93 2.47 11.30 -9.65
CA ILE A 93 1.22 10.69 -10.12
C ILE A 93 0.05 11.65 -9.90
N ARG A 94 -0.07 12.22 -8.70
CA ARG A 94 -1.17 13.13 -8.37
C ARG A 94 -1.04 14.47 -9.10
N GLY A 95 0.17 15.00 -9.24
CA GLY A 95 0.43 16.26 -9.95
C GLY A 95 0.14 16.16 -11.45
N ARG A 96 0.36 14.99 -12.06
CA ARG A 96 0.03 14.71 -13.48
C ARG A 96 -1.32 14.02 -13.67
N ALA A 97 -2.19 14.03 -12.68
CA ALA A 97 -3.46 13.32 -12.75
C ALA A 97 -4.31 13.73 -13.95
N ALA A 98 -4.37 15.03 -14.27
CA ALA A 98 -5.10 15.52 -15.44
C ALA A 98 -4.49 15.04 -16.77
N GLU A 99 -3.17 15.02 -16.88
CA GLU A 99 -2.44 14.53 -18.08
C GLU A 99 -2.67 13.04 -18.33
N TRP A 100 -2.75 12.26 -17.25
CA TRP A 100 -2.85 10.80 -17.31
C TRP A 100 -4.26 10.27 -17.11
N HIS A 101 -5.25 11.14 -17.06
CA HIS A 101 -6.66 10.80 -16.78
C HIS A 101 -6.82 9.96 -15.50
N VAL A 102 -6.02 10.30 -14.46
CA VAL A 102 -6.11 9.70 -13.12
C VAL A 102 -7.11 10.49 -12.29
N ILE A 103 -7.93 9.79 -11.49
CA ILE A 103 -8.76 10.41 -10.47
C ILE A 103 -7.86 10.75 -9.28
N PRO A 104 -7.59 12.03 -8.97
CA PRO A 104 -6.50 12.45 -8.07
C PRO A 104 -6.71 12.06 -6.60
N ASP A 105 -7.93 11.76 -6.18
CA ASP A 105 -8.33 11.30 -4.85
C ASP A 105 -8.64 9.79 -4.80
N GLU A 106 -8.19 9.04 -5.81
CA GLU A 106 -8.32 7.59 -5.91
C GLU A 106 -6.98 6.92 -6.30
N ILE A 107 -5.91 7.28 -5.61
CA ILE A 107 -4.57 6.72 -5.83
C ILE A 107 -4.21 5.79 -4.67
N THR A 108 -4.07 4.49 -4.97
CA THR A 108 -3.72 3.45 -4.01
C THR A 108 -2.22 3.18 -4.05
N ALA A 109 -1.56 3.06 -2.90
CA ALA A 109 -0.23 2.45 -2.82
C ALA A 109 -0.37 0.95 -2.55
N CYS A 110 0.16 0.14 -3.48
CA CYS A 110 0.12 -1.32 -3.39
C CYS A 110 1.54 -1.87 -3.25
N GLY A 111 1.86 -2.45 -2.10
CA GLY A 111 3.21 -2.92 -1.81
C GLY A 111 3.28 -4.36 -1.36
N PHE A 112 4.44 -4.98 -1.62
CA PHE A 112 4.71 -6.40 -1.39
C PHE A 112 5.92 -6.57 -0.47
N SER A 113 5.83 -7.38 0.59
CA SER A 113 6.96 -7.66 1.49
C SER A 113 7.56 -6.35 2.06
N ALA A 114 8.84 -6.07 1.82
CA ALA A 114 9.49 -4.80 2.16
C ALA A 114 8.86 -3.60 1.40
N GLY A 115 8.39 -3.80 0.16
CA GLY A 115 7.59 -2.80 -0.58
C GLY A 115 6.24 -2.54 0.07
N GLY A 116 5.68 -3.54 0.79
CA GLY A 116 4.50 -3.37 1.64
C GLY A 116 4.77 -2.45 2.83
N HIS A 117 5.96 -2.57 3.44
CA HIS A 117 6.41 -1.60 4.44
C HIS A 117 6.51 -0.19 3.84
N LEU A 118 7.14 -0.05 2.68
CA LEU A 118 7.27 1.26 2.02
C LEU A 118 5.90 1.86 1.67
N ALA A 119 4.98 1.06 1.10
CA ALA A 119 3.61 1.51 0.81
C ALA A 119 2.88 1.98 2.08
N GLY A 120 2.99 1.21 3.17
CA GLY A 120 2.47 1.59 4.49
C GLY A 120 3.07 2.89 4.99
N SER A 121 4.39 3.05 4.86
CA SER A 121 5.10 4.26 5.28
C SER A 121 4.58 5.53 4.61
N LEU A 122 4.23 5.46 3.32
CA LEU A 122 3.63 6.58 2.58
C LEU A 122 2.30 7.05 3.19
N GLY A 123 1.54 6.12 3.75
CA GLY A 123 0.23 6.42 4.34
C GLY A 123 0.29 6.82 5.82
N LEU A 124 1.23 6.23 6.58
CA LEU A 124 1.25 6.33 8.04
C LEU A 124 2.16 7.44 8.56
N PHE A 125 3.30 7.66 7.92
CA PHE A 125 4.27 8.67 8.36
C PHE A 125 4.98 9.40 7.19
N PRO A 126 4.21 9.97 6.22
CA PRO A 126 4.82 10.69 5.09
C PRO A 126 5.62 11.91 5.53
N GLU A 127 5.34 12.47 6.70
CA GLU A 127 6.02 13.62 7.30
C GLU A 127 7.45 13.33 7.76
N GLU A 128 7.88 12.08 7.80
CA GLU A 128 9.24 11.69 8.20
C GLU A 128 10.31 12.03 7.15
N ALA A 129 9.88 12.42 5.94
CA ALA A 129 10.80 12.88 4.90
C ALA A 129 10.14 13.93 3.99
N ASP A 130 10.91 14.89 3.53
CA ASP A 130 10.47 15.92 2.58
C ASP A 130 10.96 15.59 1.17
N ALA A 131 10.05 15.18 0.29
CA ALA A 131 10.33 14.83 -1.09
C ALA A 131 10.25 16.01 -2.07
N SER A 132 10.40 17.25 -1.59
CA SER A 132 10.48 18.45 -2.41
C SER A 132 11.82 18.55 -3.15
N CYS A 133 11.79 19.06 -4.36
CA CYS A 133 13.00 19.23 -5.17
C CYS A 133 13.07 20.56 -5.94
N GLY A 134 12.15 21.48 -5.70
CA GLY A 134 12.11 22.81 -6.33
C GLY A 134 11.32 22.82 -7.64
N ASP A 135 10.36 21.90 -7.81
CA ASP A 135 9.52 21.84 -9.00
C ASP A 135 8.02 22.00 -8.71
N GLU A 136 7.20 21.89 -9.76
CA GLU A 136 5.75 22.09 -9.73
C GLU A 136 4.98 21.09 -8.85
N PHE A 137 5.62 20.00 -8.40
CA PHE A 137 4.98 18.99 -7.57
C PHE A 137 5.25 19.15 -6.07
N ASP A 138 6.03 20.15 -5.65
CA ASP A 138 6.43 20.30 -4.24
C ASP A 138 5.25 20.50 -3.28
N ASP A 139 4.19 21.18 -3.72
CA ASP A 139 2.99 21.43 -2.92
C ASP A 139 1.93 20.31 -3.05
N VAL A 140 2.20 19.24 -3.83
CA VAL A 140 1.27 18.12 -4.01
C VAL A 140 1.32 17.18 -2.81
N ASP A 141 0.15 16.81 -2.26
CA ASP A 141 0.05 15.84 -1.17
C ASP A 141 0.54 14.44 -1.62
N PRO A 142 1.59 13.89 -0.99
CA PRO A 142 2.12 12.58 -1.34
C PRO A 142 1.36 11.41 -0.71
N ARG A 143 0.38 11.65 0.18
CA ARG A 143 -0.30 10.59 0.90
C ARG A 143 -1.21 9.79 -0.03
N PRO A 144 -1.14 8.44 -0.07
CA PRO A 144 -2.09 7.63 -0.82
C PRO A 144 -3.50 7.69 -0.20
N ASP A 145 -4.53 7.51 -1.06
CA ASP A 145 -5.94 7.51 -0.63
C ASP A 145 -6.36 6.17 -0.02
N SER A 146 -5.65 5.11 -0.32
CA SER A 146 -5.80 3.77 0.26
C SER A 146 -4.50 2.96 0.13
N LEU A 147 -4.44 1.86 0.88
CA LEU A 147 -3.27 0.98 0.95
C LEU A 147 -3.67 -0.47 0.65
N PHE A 148 -2.91 -1.14 -0.23
CA PHE A 148 -2.96 -2.58 -0.42
C PHE A 148 -1.62 -3.17 0.00
N LEU A 149 -1.59 -3.96 1.06
CA LEU A 149 -0.35 -4.51 1.61
C LEU A 149 -0.37 -6.03 1.54
N SER A 150 0.50 -6.57 0.71
CA SER A 150 0.64 -8.00 0.43
C SER A 150 1.79 -8.56 1.25
N TYR A 151 1.52 -9.50 2.17
CA TYR A 151 2.51 -10.10 3.07
C TYR A 151 3.59 -9.11 3.57
N PRO A 152 3.17 -7.93 4.11
CA PRO A 152 4.09 -6.85 4.37
C PRO A 152 5.03 -7.16 5.53
N VAL A 153 6.24 -6.59 5.48
CA VAL A 153 7.01 -6.33 6.70
C VAL A 153 6.35 -5.13 7.38
N ALA A 154 5.59 -5.35 8.45
CA ALA A 154 4.85 -4.28 9.13
C ALA A 154 5.49 -3.83 10.43
N SER A 155 6.33 -4.68 11.01
CA SER A 155 6.99 -4.40 12.28
C SER A 155 8.50 -4.62 12.17
N PHE A 156 9.28 -3.85 12.92
CA PHE A 156 10.73 -4.02 13.03
C PHE A 156 11.14 -4.72 14.35
N GLU A 157 10.17 -5.24 15.08
CA GLU A 157 10.42 -6.06 16.27
C GLU A 157 11.33 -7.26 15.96
N PRO A 158 12.10 -7.77 16.95
CA PRO A 158 13.06 -8.87 16.74
C PRO A 158 12.48 -10.15 16.15
N TRP A 159 11.17 -10.37 16.27
CA TRP A 159 10.46 -11.52 15.68
C TRP A 159 10.09 -11.33 14.20
N SER A 160 10.25 -10.12 13.66
CA SER A 160 9.94 -9.77 12.27
C SER A 160 11.18 -9.97 11.37
N HIS A 161 11.09 -9.55 10.11
CA HIS A 161 12.15 -9.74 9.12
C HIS A 161 13.28 -8.71 9.32
N GLN A 162 14.27 -9.05 10.14
CA GLN A 162 15.35 -8.14 10.57
C GLN A 162 16.19 -7.60 9.42
N VAL A 163 16.46 -8.43 8.39
CA VAL A 163 17.21 -7.99 7.20
C VAL A 163 16.55 -6.80 6.51
N SER A 164 15.22 -6.78 6.42
CA SER A 164 14.52 -5.62 5.86
C SER A 164 14.65 -4.39 6.74
N ALA A 165 14.56 -4.56 8.07
CA ALA A 165 14.70 -3.46 9.01
C ALA A 165 16.12 -2.86 8.95
N GLU A 166 17.16 -3.70 8.96
CA GLU A 166 18.56 -3.29 8.83
C GLU A 166 18.82 -2.57 7.49
N ASN A 167 18.34 -3.13 6.37
CA ASN A 167 18.49 -2.52 5.06
C ASN A 167 17.74 -1.18 4.95
N TYR A 168 16.64 -0.99 5.68
CA TYR A 168 15.91 0.27 5.71
C TYR A 168 16.57 1.30 6.62
N CYS A 169 16.95 0.93 7.85
CA CYS A 169 17.45 1.85 8.88
C CYS A 169 18.98 2.00 8.91
N GLY A 170 19.73 1.01 8.39
CA GLY A 170 21.16 0.83 8.64
C GLY A 170 21.42 0.11 9.96
N THR A 171 20.90 0.63 11.06
CA THR A 171 20.98 0.02 12.40
C THR A 171 19.61 0.05 13.05
N VAL A 172 19.18 -1.10 13.60
CA VAL A 172 17.86 -1.23 14.24
C VAL A 172 18.03 -1.13 15.76
N THR A 173 17.48 -0.09 16.34
CA THR A 173 17.39 0.10 17.80
C THR A 173 15.93 0.23 18.20
N GLU A 174 15.64 0.27 19.52
CA GLU A 174 14.28 0.52 20.02
C GLU A 174 13.65 1.77 19.40
N LYS A 175 14.45 2.81 19.15
CA LYS A 175 14.00 4.05 18.52
C LYS A 175 13.55 3.83 17.08
N GLU A 176 14.29 3.06 16.30
CA GLU A 176 13.92 2.73 14.92
C GLU A 176 12.70 1.78 14.87
N ILE A 177 12.61 0.83 15.79
CA ILE A 177 11.42 -0.02 15.95
C ILE A 177 10.18 0.84 16.20
N GLU A 178 10.23 1.75 17.17
CA GLU A 178 9.11 2.64 17.51
C GLU A 178 8.75 3.58 16.35
N ARG A 179 9.76 4.09 15.66
CA ARG A 179 9.60 5.09 14.59
C ARG A 179 9.04 4.50 13.30
N PHE A 180 9.45 3.30 12.92
CA PHE A 180 9.23 2.74 11.60
C PHE A 180 8.34 1.49 11.58
N SER A 181 7.96 0.90 12.70
CA SER A 181 6.97 -0.17 12.71
C SER A 181 5.59 0.39 12.39
N LEU A 182 4.96 -0.09 11.33
CA LEU A 182 3.67 0.42 10.84
C LEU A 182 2.57 0.31 11.89
N ASP A 183 2.53 -0.81 12.63
CA ASP A 183 1.54 -1.08 13.68
C ASP A 183 1.59 -0.05 14.81
N ARG A 184 2.72 0.61 15.03
CA ARG A 184 2.92 1.67 16.03
C ARG A 184 2.58 3.07 15.51
N ARG A 185 2.39 3.21 14.22
CA ARG A 185 2.18 4.52 13.55
C ARG A 185 0.75 4.72 13.04
N VAL A 186 -0.16 3.78 13.31
CA VAL A 186 -1.57 3.92 12.95
C VAL A 186 -2.22 5.05 13.75
N THR A 187 -2.90 5.95 13.05
CA THR A 187 -3.64 7.08 13.61
C THR A 187 -5.03 7.19 12.97
N GLU A 188 -5.84 8.13 13.46
CA GLU A 188 -7.12 8.48 12.84
C GLU A 188 -7.01 8.98 11.38
N LYS A 189 -5.82 9.43 10.97
CA LYS A 189 -5.52 9.91 9.60
C LYS A 189 -5.04 8.79 8.66
N THR A 190 -4.79 7.59 9.18
CA THR A 190 -4.32 6.45 8.39
C THR A 190 -5.33 6.11 7.28
N PRO A 191 -4.90 5.96 6.02
CA PRO A 191 -5.80 5.58 4.93
C PRO A 191 -6.45 4.22 5.14
N PRO A 192 -7.63 3.95 4.52
CA PRO A 192 -8.20 2.61 4.45
C PRO A 192 -7.19 1.60 3.93
N MET A 193 -7.19 0.38 4.51
CA MET A 193 -6.14 -0.60 4.26
C MET A 193 -6.71 -1.98 3.96
N PHE A 194 -6.29 -2.57 2.85
CA PHE A 194 -6.49 -3.97 2.53
C PHE A 194 -5.19 -4.73 2.79
N LEU A 195 -5.28 -5.80 3.56
CA LEU A 195 -4.16 -6.66 3.95
C LEU A 195 -4.41 -8.10 3.50
N TRP A 196 -3.36 -8.77 3.06
CA TRP A 196 -3.39 -10.22 2.96
C TRP A 196 -2.05 -10.86 3.28
N HIS A 197 -2.08 -12.10 3.78
CA HIS A 197 -0.91 -12.89 4.13
C HIS A 197 -1.23 -14.37 3.99
N THR A 198 -0.21 -15.23 4.01
CA THR A 198 -0.39 -16.68 4.12
C THR A 198 0.14 -17.18 5.46
N VAL A 199 -0.53 -18.18 6.04
CA VAL A 199 -0.12 -18.77 7.34
C VAL A 199 1.26 -19.42 7.25
N ARG A 200 1.62 -19.94 6.07
CA ARG A 200 2.85 -20.72 5.85
C ARG A 200 4.03 -19.89 5.34
N ASP A 201 3.92 -18.58 5.32
CA ASP A 201 5.04 -17.71 4.97
C ASP A 201 6.21 -17.93 5.93
N GLN A 202 7.33 -18.47 5.40
CA GLN A 202 8.52 -18.82 6.18
C GLN A 202 9.53 -17.68 6.27
N MET A 203 9.33 -16.60 5.48
CA MET A 203 10.26 -15.48 5.44
C MET A 203 9.75 -14.29 6.27
N VAL A 204 8.51 -13.89 6.06
CA VAL A 204 7.85 -12.81 6.80
C VAL A 204 6.64 -13.38 7.53
N SER A 205 6.72 -13.46 8.84
CA SER A 205 5.62 -14.00 9.66
C SER A 205 4.32 -13.23 9.41
N TYR A 206 3.20 -13.95 9.23
CA TYR A 206 1.85 -13.37 9.13
C TYR A 206 1.48 -12.50 10.35
N ARG A 207 2.21 -12.66 11.45
CA ARG A 207 2.09 -11.80 12.63
C ARG A 207 2.24 -10.30 12.29
N ASN A 208 3.06 -9.96 11.28
CA ASN A 208 3.17 -8.59 10.77
C ASN A 208 1.80 -8.02 10.36
N SER A 209 1.05 -8.76 9.55
CA SER A 209 -0.30 -8.33 9.14
C SER A 209 -1.30 -8.36 10.29
N THR A 210 -1.20 -9.31 11.20
CA THR A 210 -2.11 -9.42 12.34
C THR A 210 -1.99 -8.23 13.29
N VAL A 211 -0.78 -7.84 13.69
CA VAL A 211 -0.58 -6.69 14.60
C VAL A 211 -1.00 -5.37 13.93
N LEU A 212 -0.78 -5.23 12.64
CA LEU A 212 -1.20 -4.05 11.88
C LEU A 212 -2.72 -3.98 11.75
N ALA A 213 -3.40 -5.09 11.44
CA ALA A 213 -4.87 -5.14 11.40
C ALA A 213 -5.49 -4.83 12.77
N GLU A 214 -4.88 -5.32 13.86
CA GLU A 214 -5.30 -4.99 15.23
C GLU A 214 -5.14 -3.49 15.53
N ALA A 215 -4.02 -2.89 15.13
CA ALA A 215 -3.79 -1.45 15.29
C ALA A 215 -4.81 -0.61 14.51
N MET A 216 -5.12 -1.00 13.26
CA MET A 216 -6.16 -0.37 12.45
C MET A 216 -7.54 -0.44 13.12
N ALA A 217 -7.91 -1.62 13.64
CA ALA A 217 -9.18 -1.81 14.34
C ALA A 217 -9.27 -0.96 15.63
N LYS A 218 -8.19 -0.90 16.43
CA LYS A 218 -8.10 -0.05 17.62
C LYS A 218 -8.26 1.44 17.30
N ALA A 219 -7.72 1.89 16.18
CA ALA A 219 -7.84 3.27 15.70
C ALA A 219 -9.19 3.56 15.00
N GLY A 220 -10.08 2.56 14.89
CA GLY A 220 -11.36 2.71 14.18
C GLY A 220 -11.21 2.96 12.69
N ARG A 221 -10.09 2.51 12.09
CA ARG A 221 -9.83 2.72 10.66
C ARG A 221 -10.31 1.54 9.82
N PRO A 222 -10.89 1.79 8.61
CA PRO A 222 -11.31 0.72 7.73
C PRO A 222 -10.13 -0.18 7.37
N CYS A 223 -10.27 -1.48 7.66
CA CYS A 223 -9.27 -2.49 7.36
C CYS A 223 -9.97 -3.79 6.97
N GLU A 224 -9.55 -4.38 5.86
CA GLU A 224 -9.96 -5.73 5.47
C GLU A 224 -8.71 -6.60 5.44
N PHE A 225 -8.72 -7.73 6.17
CA PHE A 225 -7.58 -8.63 6.29
C PHE A 225 -7.94 -10.06 5.92
N HIS A 226 -7.19 -10.63 4.97
CA HIS A 226 -7.31 -12.02 4.53
C HIS A 226 -6.06 -12.81 4.89
N LEU A 227 -6.25 -13.86 5.69
CA LEU A 227 -5.20 -14.79 6.05
C LEU A 227 -5.44 -16.13 5.34
N PHE A 228 -4.70 -16.38 4.26
CA PHE A 228 -4.83 -17.60 3.47
C PHE A 228 -4.07 -18.77 4.13
N PRO A 229 -4.62 -20.01 4.10
CA PRO A 229 -4.04 -21.13 4.82
C PRO A 229 -2.75 -21.67 4.19
N TYR A 230 -2.56 -21.47 2.90
CA TYR A 230 -1.45 -22.04 2.14
C TYR A 230 -0.73 -20.99 1.31
N GLY A 231 0.55 -21.20 1.08
CA GLY A 231 1.43 -20.36 0.28
C GLY A 231 2.68 -19.98 1.05
N ASP A 232 3.78 -19.81 0.33
CA ASP A 232 5.03 -19.34 0.86
C ASP A 232 5.20 -17.83 0.55
N HIS A 233 6.27 -17.20 1.00
CA HIS A 233 6.56 -15.79 0.74
C HIS A 233 6.71 -15.51 -0.76
N GLY A 234 6.28 -14.33 -1.21
CA GLY A 234 6.43 -13.91 -2.60
C GLY A 234 5.48 -14.59 -3.58
N MET A 235 4.38 -15.16 -3.10
CA MET A 235 3.36 -15.82 -3.92
C MET A 235 2.54 -14.87 -4.79
N LEU A 236 3.20 -13.92 -5.42
CA LEU A 236 2.59 -13.03 -6.40
C LEU A 236 2.02 -13.72 -7.59
N LYS A 237 2.65 -14.79 -7.98
CA LYS A 237 2.09 -15.80 -8.86
C LYS A 237 0.98 -16.61 -8.20
N GLY A 238 0.52 -16.23 -7.00
CA GLY A 238 -0.77 -16.65 -6.45
C GLY A 238 -1.93 -16.48 -7.41
N LEU A 239 -1.69 -15.79 -8.50
CA LEU A 239 -2.57 -15.82 -9.67
C LEU A 239 -2.80 -17.25 -10.21
N ASP A 240 -1.91 -18.18 -9.92
CA ASP A 240 -1.98 -19.58 -10.32
C ASP A 240 -2.55 -20.52 -9.22
N THR A 241 -2.72 -20.03 -7.98
CA THR A 241 -3.35 -20.80 -6.89
C THR A 241 -4.74 -20.26 -6.60
N ALA A 242 -5.74 -21.13 -6.67
CA ALA A 242 -7.15 -20.75 -6.60
C ALA A 242 -7.52 -19.86 -5.39
N ASP A 243 -6.85 -20.05 -4.25
CA ASP A 243 -7.16 -19.34 -3.01
C ASP A 243 -6.59 -17.91 -3.01
N VAL A 244 -5.30 -17.75 -3.33
CA VAL A 244 -4.62 -16.45 -3.26
C VAL A 244 -4.94 -15.56 -4.47
N SER A 245 -5.27 -16.16 -5.64
CA SER A 245 -5.59 -15.42 -6.87
C SER A 245 -6.77 -14.45 -6.74
N SER A 246 -7.64 -14.65 -5.75
CA SER A 246 -8.79 -13.79 -5.47
C SER A 246 -8.43 -12.45 -4.83
N TRP A 247 -7.21 -12.29 -4.29
CA TRP A 247 -6.87 -11.11 -3.49
C TRP A 247 -7.08 -9.77 -4.22
N MET A 248 -6.76 -9.70 -5.50
CA MET A 248 -6.95 -8.44 -6.27
C MET A 248 -8.43 -8.10 -6.43
N THR A 249 -9.28 -9.10 -6.67
CA THR A 249 -10.74 -8.90 -6.76
C THR A 249 -11.31 -8.46 -5.40
N LEU A 250 -10.86 -9.07 -4.32
CA LEU A 250 -11.25 -8.68 -2.95
C LEU A 250 -10.79 -7.25 -2.64
N ALA A 251 -9.55 -6.90 -2.97
CA ALA A 251 -9.02 -5.55 -2.79
C ALA A 251 -9.82 -4.49 -3.57
N MET A 252 -10.21 -4.78 -4.81
CA MET A 252 -11.07 -3.88 -5.58
C MET A 252 -12.49 -3.75 -4.97
N GLY A 253 -13.03 -4.85 -4.45
CA GLY A 253 -14.30 -4.84 -3.70
C GLY A 253 -14.22 -3.99 -2.43
N PHE A 254 -13.11 -4.06 -1.71
CA PHE A 254 -12.83 -3.22 -0.56
C PHE A 254 -12.79 -1.72 -0.92
N LEU A 255 -12.11 -1.33 -2.02
CA LEU A 255 -12.09 0.06 -2.49
C LEU A 255 -13.49 0.57 -2.80
N GLU A 256 -14.30 -0.23 -3.48
CA GLU A 256 -15.68 0.14 -3.79
C GLU A 256 -16.51 0.33 -2.51
N THR A 257 -16.31 -0.52 -1.51
CA THR A 257 -16.95 -0.38 -0.19
C THR A 257 -16.52 0.91 0.50
N CYS A 258 -15.21 1.22 0.52
CA CYS A 258 -14.69 2.48 1.08
C CYS A 258 -15.23 3.71 0.35
N ARG A 259 -15.34 3.64 -0.98
CA ARG A 259 -15.90 4.70 -1.81
C ARG A 259 -17.38 4.94 -1.49
N ARG A 260 -18.16 3.89 -1.33
CA ARG A 260 -19.59 3.98 -0.95
C ARG A 260 -19.77 4.52 0.46
N SER A 261 -18.91 4.14 1.42
CA SER A 261 -19.00 4.60 2.81
C SER A 261 -18.73 6.11 2.98
N ARG A 262 -18.11 6.76 1.99
CA ARG A 262 -17.95 8.22 1.96
C ARG A 262 -19.24 8.95 1.56
N LYS A 263 -20.24 8.26 1.00
CA LYS A 263 -21.53 8.84 0.63
C LYS A 263 -22.43 8.93 1.87
N PRO A 264 -23.06 10.08 2.14
CA PRO A 264 -23.94 10.24 3.30
C PRO A 264 -25.01 9.15 3.42
N ASP A 265 -25.62 8.78 2.31
CA ASP A 265 -26.72 7.80 2.21
C ASP A 265 -26.32 6.39 2.64
N PHE A 266 -25.03 6.02 2.55
CA PHE A 266 -24.56 4.68 2.90
C PHE A 266 -24.57 4.45 4.41
N LEU A 267 -24.15 5.44 5.20
CA LEU A 267 -24.18 5.37 6.66
C LEU A 267 -25.60 5.36 7.20
N GLU A 268 -26.52 6.12 6.59
CA GLU A 268 -27.94 6.10 6.97
C GLU A 268 -28.60 4.75 6.69
N CYS A 269 -28.37 4.16 5.52
CA CYS A 269 -28.90 2.83 5.18
C CYS A 269 -28.33 1.74 6.11
N TYR A 270 -27.04 1.81 6.47
CA TYR A 270 -26.42 0.83 7.34
C TYR A 270 -26.93 0.95 8.79
N THR A 271 -27.06 2.16 9.30
CA THR A 271 -27.60 2.43 10.63
C THR A 271 -29.06 2.01 10.73
N HIS A 272 -29.85 2.31 9.69
CA HIS A 272 -31.26 1.92 9.64
C HIS A 272 -31.45 0.40 9.58
N ALA A 273 -30.65 -0.31 8.77
CA ALA A 273 -30.72 -1.78 8.69
C ALA A 273 -30.37 -2.45 10.02
N HIS A 274 -29.36 -1.94 10.74
CA HIS A 274 -29.01 -2.42 12.08
C HIS A 274 -30.10 -2.15 13.11
N GLN A 275 -30.73 -0.98 13.05
CA GLN A 275 -31.82 -0.61 13.95
C GLN A 275 -33.06 -1.49 13.75
N VAL A 276 -33.43 -1.73 12.49
CA VAL A 276 -34.53 -2.65 12.14
C VAL A 276 -34.25 -4.09 12.58
N ALA A 277 -33.01 -4.56 12.45
CA ALA A 277 -32.62 -5.90 12.90
C ALA A 277 -32.63 -6.02 14.44
N ALA A 278 -32.20 -4.99 15.16
CA ALA A 278 -32.26 -4.93 16.62
C ALA A 278 -33.71 -4.92 17.15
N ASP A 279 -34.57 -4.10 16.53
CA ASP A 279 -35.99 -4.01 16.84
C ASP A 279 -36.74 -5.32 16.63
N LYS A 280 -36.41 -6.04 15.50
CA LYS A 280 -36.96 -7.38 15.26
C LYS A 280 -36.55 -8.41 16.31
N LYS A 281 -35.29 -8.40 16.75
CA LYS A 281 -34.81 -9.28 17.83
C LYS A 281 -35.48 -8.97 19.19
N LEU A 282 -35.65 -7.68 19.46
CA LEU A 282 -36.31 -7.25 20.71
C LEU A 282 -37.79 -7.69 20.77
N ARG A 283 -38.54 -7.53 19.67
CA ARG A 283 -39.94 -7.99 19.56
C ARG A 283 -40.07 -9.49 19.69
N ALA A 284 -39.20 -10.25 19.00
CA ALA A 284 -39.19 -11.71 19.09
C ALA A 284 -38.89 -12.23 20.54
N ALA A 285 -38.09 -11.48 21.31
CA ALA A 285 -37.78 -11.79 22.70
C ALA A 285 -38.91 -11.40 23.68
N GLN A 286 -39.84 -10.52 23.28
CA GLN A 286 -41.02 -10.12 24.08
C GLN A 286 -42.26 -11.01 23.84
N GLU A 287 -42.24 -11.74 22.69
CA GLU A 287 -43.31 -12.65 22.29
C GLU A 287 -43.03 -14.13 22.68
N ALA A 288 -41.84 -14.43 23.22
CA ALA A 288 -41.41 -15.73 23.72
C ALA A 288 -41.46 -15.80 25.26
#